data_0c6f60a274a4bc158bb7ef41d43c9e96
#
_entry.id   0c6f60a274a4bc158bb7ef41d43c9e96
#
_cell.length_a   1.000
_cell.length_b   1.000
_cell.length_c   1.000
_cell.angle_alpha   90.00
_cell.angle_beta   90.00
_cell.angle_gamma   90.00
#
_symmetry.space_group_name_H-M   'P 1'
#
loop_
_entity.id
_entity.type
_entity.pdbx_description
1 polymer ?
#
loop_
_entity_poly.entity_id
_entity_poly.type
_entity_poly.pdbx_seq_one_letter_code
_entity_poly.pdbx_strand_id
1 'polypeptide(L)'
;MRSLLLRVSLALVAVLTTAGLPAAQAPAWPYDHVHLLVPDTAVAANWYEKNFGGKRITEAPDRLMYGSTRFMFIRNANAKPSTGSAVDHVGFSVPDIDAKFKDFEANGVKIVQPVRDVQGLFKLGFVEDPWGTRIEVVQDPELLGLHHIHMRGPDPEAIFTWLLAKFGGERTKLKGRLDAVRYRAAGFSDMWILVQTGASEPSEGHAIDHIGWRSTGPQNDTISGLKAKGVTVTSEPRPLPLPNGPTINFSYVAGPAGARIEIVERPGLKPGE
;
A
#
# COMPACT_ATOMS: atom_id res chain seq x y z
N MET A 1 34.12 49.65 -63.73
CA MET A 1 33.96 48.33 -63.10
C MET A 1 33.46 48.55 -61.68
N ARG A 2 32.18 48.33 -61.39
CA ARG A 2 31.59 48.50 -60.08
C ARG A 2 31.37 47.09 -59.49
N SER A 3 32.07 46.76 -58.41
CA SER A 3 31.94 45.51 -57.71
C SER A 3 30.70 45.53 -56.76
N LEU A 4 29.80 44.61 -56.96
CA LEU A 4 28.56 44.42 -56.20
C LEU A 4 28.90 43.48 -55.00
N LEU A 5 28.93 44.01 -53.79
CA LEU A 5 29.10 43.23 -52.57
C LEU A 5 27.73 42.65 -52.10
N LEU A 6 27.56 41.36 -52.23
CA LEU A 6 26.39 40.64 -51.77
C LEU A 6 26.50 40.43 -50.25
N ARG A 7 25.65 41.10 -49.48
CA ARG A 7 25.53 40.86 -48.02
C ARG A 7 24.55 39.71 -47.78
N VAL A 8 25.07 38.57 -47.35
CA VAL A 8 24.27 37.46 -46.86
C VAL A 8 23.97 37.68 -45.38
N SER A 9 22.71 37.97 -45.05
CA SER A 9 22.26 38.05 -43.65
C SER A 9 21.87 36.66 -43.18
N LEU A 10 22.65 36.12 -42.24
CA LEU A 10 22.34 34.85 -41.56
C LEU A 10 21.29 35.14 -40.46
N ALA A 11 20.05 34.73 -40.63
CA ALA A 11 19.04 34.80 -39.61
C ALA A 11 19.19 33.58 -38.66
N LEU A 12 19.64 33.83 -37.43
CA LEU A 12 19.73 32.84 -36.39
C LEU A 12 18.31 32.59 -35.82
N VAL A 13 17.69 31.45 -36.15
CA VAL A 13 16.40 31.02 -35.54
C VAL A 13 16.75 30.36 -34.22
N ALA A 14 16.54 31.07 -33.10
CA ALA A 14 16.62 30.48 -31.78
C ALA A 14 15.37 29.63 -31.50
N VAL A 15 15.51 28.30 -31.52
CA VAL A 15 14.47 27.38 -31.09
C VAL A 15 14.49 27.38 -29.55
N LEU A 16 13.56 28.11 -28.94
CA LEU A 16 13.27 28.05 -27.53
C LEU A 16 12.57 26.71 -27.22
N THR A 17 13.33 25.72 -26.81
CA THR A 17 12.76 24.52 -26.18
C THR A 17 12.26 24.92 -24.80
N THR A 18 10.94 25.08 -24.65
CA THR A 18 10.31 25.19 -23.34
C THR A 18 10.40 23.79 -22.67
N ALA A 19 11.41 23.60 -21.84
CA ALA A 19 11.41 22.50 -20.91
C ALA A 19 10.20 22.70 -19.99
N GLY A 20 9.14 21.91 -20.21
CA GLY A 20 7.98 21.92 -19.32
C GLY A 20 8.44 21.59 -17.90
N LEU A 21 8.10 22.45 -16.94
CA LEU A 21 8.31 22.14 -15.52
C LEU A 21 7.64 20.80 -15.25
N PRO A 22 8.28 19.87 -14.52
CA PRO A 22 7.64 18.64 -14.13
C PRO A 22 6.34 19.00 -13.39
N ALA A 23 5.22 18.42 -13.82
CA ALA A 23 3.94 18.62 -13.15
C ALA A 23 4.10 18.27 -11.68
N ALA A 24 3.72 19.18 -10.79
CA ALA A 24 3.79 18.94 -9.36
C ALA A 24 3.02 17.66 -9.06
N GLN A 25 3.68 16.71 -8.40
CA GLN A 25 3.08 15.42 -8.06
C GLN A 25 1.90 15.66 -7.11
N ALA A 26 0.76 15.03 -7.40
CA ALA A 26 -0.42 15.18 -6.56
C ALA A 26 -0.10 14.73 -5.12
N PRO A 27 -0.62 15.45 -4.10
CA PRO A 27 -0.43 15.04 -2.71
C PRO A 27 -0.86 13.59 -2.48
N ALA A 28 -0.09 12.86 -1.69
CA ALA A 28 -0.40 11.49 -1.34
C ALA A 28 -1.67 11.45 -0.48
N TRP A 29 -2.61 10.57 -0.84
CA TRP A 29 -3.68 10.21 0.07
C TRP A 29 -3.12 9.40 1.24
N PRO A 30 -3.63 9.56 2.46
CA PRO A 30 -3.22 8.73 3.58
C PRO A 30 -3.53 7.26 3.32
N TYR A 31 -2.53 6.39 3.44
CA TYR A 31 -2.76 4.96 3.49
C TYR A 31 -3.40 4.63 4.85
N ASP A 32 -4.56 3.99 4.85
CA ASP A 32 -5.36 3.83 6.07
C ASP A 32 -5.23 2.43 6.69
N HIS A 33 -5.37 1.37 5.87
CA HIS A 33 -5.45 0.02 6.43
C HIS A 33 -5.18 -1.10 5.43
N VAL A 34 -5.00 -2.30 6.00
CA VAL A 34 -5.12 -3.58 5.33
C VAL A 34 -6.13 -4.46 6.07
N HIS A 35 -6.99 -5.18 5.33
CA HIS A 35 -7.94 -6.14 5.87
C HIS A 35 -7.55 -7.58 5.51
N LEU A 36 -7.49 -8.41 6.54
CA LEU A 36 -7.24 -9.84 6.42
C LEU A 36 -8.51 -10.65 6.70
N LEU A 37 -8.69 -11.73 5.95
CA LEU A 37 -9.75 -12.70 6.21
C LEU A 37 -9.21 -13.83 7.09
N VAL A 38 -9.86 -14.06 8.22
CA VAL A 38 -9.46 -15.04 9.24
C VAL A 38 -10.67 -15.74 9.84
N PRO A 39 -10.55 -17.00 10.31
CA PRO A 39 -11.66 -17.69 10.96
C PRO A 39 -12.11 -17.02 12.26
N ASP A 40 -11.16 -16.48 13.04
CA ASP A 40 -11.41 -15.81 14.31
C ASP A 40 -10.54 -14.56 14.46
N THR A 41 -11.20 -13.41 14.55
CA THR A 41 -10.52 -12.09 14.55
C THR A 41 -9.72 -11.85 15.83
N ALA A 42 -10.19 -12.34 16.99
CA ALA A 42 -9.47 -12.18 18.26
C ALA A 42 -8.22 -13.07 18.32
N VAL A 43 -8.33 -14.30 17.82
CA VAL A 43 -7.16 -15.20 17.71
C VAL A 43 -6.13 -14.63 16.77
N ALA A 44 -6.55 -14.06 15.63
CA ALA A 44 -5.65 -13.42 14.67
C ALA A 44 -4.97 -12.20 15.27
N ALA A 45 -5.72 -11.32 15.92
CA ALA A 45 -5.15 -10.15 16.56
C ALA A 45 -4.11 -10.53 17.64
N ASN A 46 -4.36 -11.58 18.45
CA ASN A 46 -3.38 -12.09 19.41
C ASN A 46 -2.12 -12.63 18.72
N TRP A 47 -2.28 -13.34 17.62
CA TRP A 47 -1.15 -13.89 16.86
C TRP A 47 -0.26 -12.78 16.27
N TYR A 48 -0.88 -11.78 15.63
CA TYR A 48 -0.13 -10.66 15.04
C TYR A 48 0.52 -9.77 16.10
N GLU A 49 -0.17 -9.49 17.24
CA GLU A 49 0.40 -8.75 18.36
C GLU A 49 1.62 -9.47 18.94
N LYS A 50 1.53 -10.79 19.15
CA LYS A 50 2.64 -11.62 19.64
C LYS A 50 3.84 -11.60 18.68
N ASN A 51 3.60 -11.74 17.38
CA ASN A 51 4.65 -11.98 16.41
C ASN A 51 5.21 -10.69 15.79
N PHE A 52 4.41 -9.65 15.65
CA PHE A 52 4.80 -8.40 14.98
C PHE A 52 4.55 -7.14 15.83
N GLY A 53 4.04 -7.30 17.03
CA GLY A 53 3.65 -6.17 17.88
C GLY A 53 2.37 -5.51 17.36
N GLY A 54 2.31 -4.19 17.48
CA GLY A 54 1.11 -3.42 17.17
C GLY A 54 0.35 -3.04 18.43
N LYS A 55 -0.38 -1.93 18.35
CA LYS A 55 -1.17 -1.41 19.47
C LYS A 55 -2.64 -1.79 19.27
N ARG A 56 -3.30 -2.35 20.27
CA ARG A 56 -4.75 -2.59 20.24
C ARG A 56 -5.49 -1.27 20.07
N ILE A 57 -6.54 -1.28 19.27
CA ILE A 57 -7.41 -0.12 19.05
C ILE A 57 -8.54 -0.17 20.07
N THR A 58 -8.77 0.93 20.77
CA THR A 58 -9.78 1.01 21.85
C THR A 58 -11.19 0.77 21.34
N GLU A 59 -11.53 1.33 20.18
CA GLU A 59 -12.84 1.21 19.55
C GLU A 59 -13.11 -0.15 18.89
N ALA A 60 -12.04 -0.93 18.67
CA ALA A 60 -12.14 -2.27 18.10
C ALA A 60 -10.94 -3.13 18.55
N PRO A 61 -11.03 -3.78 19.71
CA PRO A 61 -9.89 -4.46 20.34
C PRO A 61 -9.38 -5.70 19.57
N ASP A 62 -10.12 -6.18 18.60
CA ASP A 62 -9.71 -7.24 17.66
C ASP A 62 -8.92 -6.71 16.46
N ARG A 63 -8.50 -5.45 16.48
CA ARG A 63 -7.69 -4.78 15.46
C ARG A 63 -6.40 -4.27 16.04
N LEU A 64 -5.40 -4.07 15.17
CA LEU A 64 -4.09 -3.56 15.57
C LEU A 64 -3.77 -2.26 14.82
N MET A 65 -2.98 -1.41 15.45
CA MET A 65 -2.42 -0.22 14.86
C MET A 65 -0.89 -0.33 14.78
N TYR A 66 -0.35 -0.14 13.58
CA TYR A 66 1.08 0.02 13.33
C TYR A 66 1.33 1.46 12.87
N GLY A 67 1.88 2.28 13.78
CA GLY A 67 1.92 3.73 13.55
C GLY A 67 0.51 4.29 13.35
N SER A 68 0.20 4.81 12.17
CA SER A 68 -1.14 5.29 11.81
C SER A 68 -1.94 4.34 10.91
N THR A 69 -1.39 3.18 10.58
CA THR A 69 -2.02 2.20 9.69
C THR A 69 -2.74 1.13 10.49
N ARG A 70 -4.00 0.89 10.18
CA ARG A 70 -4.80 -0.17 10.78
C ARG A 70 -4.53 -1.50 10.11
N PHE A 71 -4.39 -2.52 10.94
CA PHE A 71 -4.31 -3.91 10.53
C PHE A 71 -5.56 -4.62 11.07
N MET A 72 -6.51 -4.92 10.19
CA MET A 72 -7.87 -5.28 10.55
C MET A 72 -8.22 -6.68 10.08
N PHE A 73 -9.14 -7.32 10.80
CA PHE A 73 -9.55 -8.69 10.52
C PHE A 73 -11.04 -8.76 10.24
N ILE A 74 -11.41 -9.59 9.25
CA ILE A 74 -12.79 -9.91 8.90
C ILE A 74 -12.95 -11.43 9.05
N ARG A 75 -14.04 -11.85 9.69
CA ARG A 75 -14.31 -13.27 9.88
C ARG A 75 -14.67 -13.94 8.54
N ASN A 76 -13.81 -14.83 8.10
CA ASN A 76 -14.03 -15.73 6.97
C ASN A 76 -13.13 -16.98 7.11
N ALA A 77 -13.75 -18.15 7.28
CA ALA A 77 -13.00 -19.41 7.44
C ALA A 77 -12.56 -20.04 6.10
N ASN A 78 -13.02 -19.49 4.97
CA ASN A 78 -12.80 -20.06 3.64
C ASN A 78 -11.90 -19.16 2.77
N ALA A 79 -11.09 -18.29 3.39
CA ALA A 79 -10.17 -17.45 2.65
C ALA A 79 -9.13 -18.31 1.92
N LYS A 80 -8.85 -17.94 0.68
CA LYS A 80 -7.72 -18.51 -0.07
C LYS A 80 -6.41 -17.85 0.40
N PRO A 81 -5.25 -18.53 0.28
CA PRO A 81 -3.95 -17.90 0.56
C PRO A 81 -3.75 -16.61 -0.24
N SER A 82 -3.05 -15.63 0.34
CA SER A 82 -2.80 -14.35 -0.33
C SER A 82 -1.81 -14.45 -1.50
N THR A 83 -0.93 -15.44 -1.46
CA THR A 83 0.07 -15.67 -2.52
C THR A 83 -0.58 -15.86 -3.89
N GLY A 84 -0.18 -15.03 -4.86
CA GLY A 84 -0.73 -15.08 -6.22
C GLY A 84 -1.96 -14.21 -6.44
N SER A 85 -2.52 -13.58 -5.40
CA SER A 85 -3.57 -12.57 -5.56
C SER A 85 -3.00 -11.20 -5.92
N ALA A 86 -3.86 -10.27 -6.30
CA ALA A 86 -3.47 -8.90 -6.64
C ALA A 86 -2.85 -8.13 -5.46
N VAL A 87 -3.09 -8.56 -4.22
CA VAL A 87 -2.37 -8.14 -3.02
C VAL A 87 -1.69 -9.39 -2.45
N ASP A 88 -0.47 -9.64 -2.91
CA ASP A 88 0.24 -10.91 -2.71
C ASP A 88 0.72 -11.10 -1.26
N HIS A 89 1.32 -10.06 -0.68
CA HIS A 89 1.81 -10.12 0.69
C HIS A 89 1.94 -8.75 1.35
N VAL A 90 2.07 -8.77 2.67
CA VAL A 90 2.41 -7.61 3.50
C VAL A 90 3.85 -7.74 3.98
N GLY A 91 4.52 -6.61 4.17
CA GLY A 91 5.88 -6.58 4.69
C GLY A 91 5.96 -5.94 6.07
N PHE A 92 6.73 -6.56 6.95
CA PHE A 92 7.10 -6.02 8.26
C PHE A 92 8.60 -5.84 8.37
N SER A 93 9.04 -4.70 8.88
CA SER A 93 10.44 -4.47 9.22
C SER A 93 10.69 -4.66 10.71
N VAL A 94 11.77 -5.38 11.01
CA VAL A 94 12.22 -5.68 12.37
C VAL A 94 13.66 -5.20 12.57
N PRO A 95 14.06 -4.85 13.81
CA PRO A 95 15.41 -4.38 14.07
C PRO A 95 16.49 -5.45 13.92
N ASP A 96 16.17 -6.72 14.18
CA ASP A 96 17.06 -7.88 14.04
C ASP A 96 16.28 -9.06 13.48
N ILE A 97 16.47 -9.30 12.19
CA ILE A 97 15.72 -10.36 11.47
C ILE A 97 16.22 -11.76 11.85
N ASP A 98 17.50 -11.92 12.15
CA ASP A 98 18.07 -13.22 12.51
C ASP A 98 17.54 -13.68 13.86
N ALA A 99 17.49 -12.77 14.85
CA ALA A 99 16.85 -13.04 16.14
C ALA A 99 15.35 -13.29 15.98
N LYS A 100 14.67 -12.55 15.11
CA LYS A 100 13.23 -12.70 14.87
C LYS A 100 12.88 -14.04 14.24
N PHE A 101 13.69 -14.53 13.30
CA PHE A 101 13.46 -15.84 12.70
C PHE A 101 13.69 -17.00 13.67
N LYS A 102 14.66 -16.89 14.58
CA LYS A 102 14.82 -17.85 15.69
C LYS A 102 13.59 -17.86 16.61
N ASP A 103 13.02 -16.69 16.89
CA ASP A 103 11.78 -16.58 17.65
C ASP A 103 10.59 -17.22 16.91
N PHE A 104 10.47 -17.03 15.60
CA PHE A 104 9.48 -17.69 14.78
C PHE A 104 9.60 -19.22 14.81
N GLU A 105 10.80 -19.76 14.66
CA GLU A 105 11.06 -21.20 14.78
C GLU A 105 10.64 -21.75 16.15
N ALA A 106 11.04 -21.06 17.21
CA ALA A 106 10.69 -21.46 18.59
C ALA A 106 9.18 -21.40 18.87
N ASN A 107 8.45 -20.52 18.19
CA ASN A 107 6.99 -20.36 18.31
C ASN A 107 6.17 -21.12 17.25
N GLY A 108 6.83 -21.94 16.40
CA GLY A 108 6.15 -22.75 15.39
C GLY A 108 5.51 -21.95 14.25
N VAL A 109 5.99 -20.74 13.97
CA VAL A 109 5.57 -19.96 12.81
C VAL A 109 6.09 -20.61 11.54
N LYS A 110 5.25 -20.75 10.52
CA LYS A 110 5.61 -21.38 9.25
C LYS A 110 6.59 -20.50 8.48
N ILE A 111 7.86 -20.91 8.41
CA ILE A 111 8.88 -20.27 7.58
C ILE A 111 8.70 -20.76 6.14
N VAL A 112 8.42 -19.82 5.22
CA VAL A 112 8.25 -20.07 3.78
C VAL A 112 9.60 -19.94 3.07
N GLN A 113 10.40 -18.95 3.47
CA GLN A 113 11.74 -18.74 2.95
C GLN A 113 12.64 -18.23 4.08
N PRO A 114 13.77 -18.89 4.33
CA PRO A 114 14.71 -18.47 5.35
C PRO A 114 15.32 -17.10 5.02
N VAL A 115 15.92 -16.48 6.04
CA VAL A 115 16.60 -15.19 5.90
C VAL A 115 17.72 -15.29 4.87
N ARG A 116 17.75 -14.30 3.98
CA ARG A 116 18.84 -14.08 3.04
C ARG A 116 19.23 -12.62 2.98
N ASP A 117 20.48 -12.35 2.73
CA ASP A 117 20.97 -11.00 2.45
C ASP A 117 20.75 -10.67 0.97
N VAL A 118 20.14 -9.52 0.69
CA VAL A 118 19.98 -9.01 -0.67
C VAL A 118 20.86 -7.78 -0.82
N GLN A 119 21.99 -7.97 -1.49
CA GLN A 119 23.00 -6.93 -1.66
C GLN A 119 22.40 -5.60 -2.17
N GLY A 120 22.66 -4.53 -1.43
CA GLY A 120 22.17 -3.18 -1.73
C GLY A 120 20.70 -2.97 -1.45
N LEU A 121 20.05 -3.86 -0.70
CA LEU A 121 18.69 -3.72 -0.21
C LEU A 121 18.68 -3.90 1.32
N PHE A 122 18.38 -5.09 1.80
CA PHE A 122 18.38 -5.49 3.21
C PHE A 122 18.30 -7.03 3.33
N LYS A 123 18.50 -7.54 4.53
CA LYS A 123 18.14 -8.94 4.83
C LYS A 123 16.62 -9.08 4.79
N LEU A 124 16.15 -10.17 4.20
CA LEU A 124 14.74 -10.50 4.15
C LEU A 124 14.49 -12.01 4.21
N GLY A 125 13.29 -12.38 4.64
CA GLY A 125 12.79 -13.75 4.62
C GLY A 125 11.27 -13.73 4.59
N PHE A 126 10.65 -14.89 4.42
CA PHE A 126 9.18 -14.99 4.35
C PHE A 126 8.64 -15.99 5.36
N VAL A 127 7.56 -15.61 6.00
CA VAL A 127 6.74 -16.48 6.85
C VAL A 127 5.30 -16.48 6.34
N GLU A 128 4.50 -17.41 6.83
CA GLU A 128 3.07 -17.45 6.57
C GLU A 128 2.32 -17.55 7.90
N ASP A 129 1.24 -16.78 8.02
CA ASP A 129 0.36 -16.90 9.16
C ASP A 129 -0.49 -18.21 9.09
N PRO A 130 -1.17 -18.60 10.16
CA PRO A 130 -2.00 -19.83 10.15
C PRO A 130 -3.15 -19.83 9.14
N TRP A 131 -3.47 -18.72 8.53
CA TRP A 131 -4.65 -18.52 7.66
C TRP A 131 -4.29 -18.22 6.20
N GLY A 132 -3.00 -18.33 5.85
CA GLY A 132 -2.53 -18.22 4.47
C GLY A 132 -2.10 -16.81 4.06
N THR A 133 -1.92 -15.89 5.00
CA THR A 133 -1.29 -14.60 4.70
C THR A 133 0.20 -14.78 4.57
N ARG A 134 0.75 -14.51 3.38
CA ARG A 134 2.18 -14.42 3.17
C ARG A 134 2.72 -13.11 3.74
N ILE A 135 3.82 -13.19 4.48
CA ILE A 135 4.43 -12.06 5.17
C ILE A 135 5.92 -12.00 4.81
N GLU A 136 6.36 -10.90 4.23
CA GLU A 136 7.77 -10.61 4.06
C GLU A 136 8.29 -9.93 5.33
N VAL A 137 9.37 -10.44 5.88
CA VAL A 137 10.05 -9.82 7.02
C VAL A 137 11.37 -9.26 6.50
N VAL A 138 11.61 -7.98 6.76
CA VAL A 138 12.79 -7.26 6.30
C VAL A 138 13.54 -6.63 7.49
N GLN A 139 14.82 -6.33 7.32
CA GLN A 139 15.59 -5.56 8.28
C GLN A 139 15.90 -4.18 7.68
N ASP A 140 14.92 -3.29 7.74
CA ASP A 140 15.05 -1.90 7.34
C ASP A 140 14.86 -0.96 8.53
N PRO A 141 15.94 -0.41 9.10
CA PRO A 141 15.85 0.45 10.29
C PRO A 141 15.19 1.80 10.03
N GLU A 142 15.00 2.21 8.76
CA GLU A 142 14.37 3.49 8.42
C GLU A 142 12.84 3.47 8.60
N LEU A 143 12.21 2.28 8.55
CA LEU A 143 10.77 2.15 8.73
C LEU A 143 10.44 0.82 9.43
N LEU A 144 10.47 0.80 10.77
CA LEU A 144 10.13 -0.37 11.57
C LEU A 144 8.60 -0.58 11.66
N GLY A 145 8.17 -1.82 11.87
CA GLY A 145 6.77 -2.22 11.93
C GLY A 145 6.20 -2.54 10.55
N LEU A 146 4.94 -2.21 10.31
CA LEU A 146 4.31 -2.44 9.00
C LEU A 146 4.99 -1.55 7.95
N HIS A 147 5.64 -2.18 6.98
CA HIS A 147 6.61 -1.56 6.10
C HIS A 147 6.09 -1.34 4.68
N HIS A 148 5.51 -2.38 4.08
CA HIS A 148 5.05 -2.30 2.71
C HIS A 148 3.87 -3.24 2.42
N ILE A 149 3.19 -2.93 1.34
CA ILE A 149 2.27 -3.85 0.65
C ILE A 149 2.91 -4.24 -0.67
N HIS A 150 2.92 -5.52 -0.97
CA HIS A 150 3.40 -6.03 -2.25
C HIS A 150 2.22 -6.49 -3.11
N MET A 151 1.97 -5.76 -4.16
CA MET A 151 0.96 -6.10 -5.17
C MET A 151 1.57 -7.01 -6.25
N ARG A 152 0.69 -7.66 -7.00
CA ARG A 152 1.05 -8.52 -8.12
C ARG A 152 0.19 -8.22 -9.33
N GLY A 153 0.78 -8.20 -10.50
CA GLY A 153 0.04 -8.04 -11.74
C GLY A 153 0.93 -8.21 -12.97
N PRO A 154 0.34 -8.41 -14.15
CA PRO A 154 1.09 -8.64 -15.39
C PRO A 154 1.91 -7.43 -15.84
N ASP A 155 1.46 -6.21 -15.50
CA ASP A 155 2.08 -4.96 -15.88
C ASP A 155 2.25 -4.05 -14.63
N PRO A 156 3.41 -4.11 -13.94
CA PRO A 156 3.69 -3.27 -12.78
C PRO A 156 3.62 -1.77 -13.07
N GLU A 157 4.05 -1.32 -14.25
CA GLU A 157 4.05 0.11 -14.57
C GLU A 157 2.63 0.66 -14.74
N ALA A 158 1.72 -0.12 -15.32
CA ALA A 158 0.30 0.22 -15.37
C ALA A 158 -0.31 0.33 -13.96
N ILE A 159 0.09 -0.55 -13.03
CA ILE A 159 -0.36 -0.50 -11.63
C ILE A 159 0.14 0.78 -10.94
N PHE A 160 1.44 1.10 -11.06
CA PHE A 160 2.00 2.33 -10.49
C PHE A 160 1.34 3.57 -11.07
N THR A 161 1.17 3.63 -12.38
CA THR A 161 0.49 4.74 -13.07
C THR A 161 -0.94 4.93 -12.56
N TRP A 162 -1.68 3.84 -12.39
CA TRP A 162 -3.04 3.87 -11.85
C TRP A 162 -3.07 4.41 -10.42
N LEU A 163 -2.20 3.91 -9.54
CA LEU A 163 -2.11 4.33 -8.14
C LEU A 163 -1.80 5.84 -8.03
N LEU A 164 -0.79 6.31 -8.77
CA LEU A 164 -0.40 7.71 -8.77
C LEU A 164 -1.51 8.63 -9.29
N ALA A 165 -2.20 8.23 -10.36
CA ALA A 165 -3.30 9.01 -10.94
C ALA A 165 -4.52 9.11 -10.02
N LYS A 166 -4.77 8.11 -9.17
CA LYS A 166 -5.98 8.05 -8.32
C LYS A 166 -5.71 8.54 -6.91
N PHE A 167 -4.58 8.18 -6.31
CA PHE A 167 -4.27 8.42 -4.90
C PHE A 167 -3.01 9.27 -4.68
N GLY A 168 -2.37 9.74 -5.75
CA GLY A 168 -1.11 10.46 -5.64
C GLY A 168 0.02 9.57 -5.09
N GLY A 169 0.91 10.18 -4.33
CA GLY A 169 2.08 9.50 -3.81
C GLY A 169 3.35 9.83 -4.58
N GLU A 170 4.47 9.29 -4.17
CA GLU A 170 5.78 9.53 -4.76
C GLU A 170 6.25 8.30 -5.55
N ARG A 171 6.39 8.42 -6.87
CA ARG A 171 7.05 7.38 -7.68
C ARG A 171 8.55 7.43 -7.41
N THR A 172 9.08 6.38 -6.82
CA THR A 172 10.47 6.34 -6.37
C THR A 172 11.00 4.91 -6.33
N LYS A 173 12.19 4.73 -5.74
CA LYS A 173 12.80 3.41 -5.57
C LYS A 173 13.12 3.15 -4.10
N LEU A 174 12.56 2.08 -3.54
CA LEU A 174 12.94 1.61 -2.21
C LEU A 174 14.43 1.22 -2.24
N LYS A 175 15.21 1.82 -1.33
CA LYS A 175 16.69 1.69 -1.29
C LYS A 175 17.39 1.98 -2.62
N GLY A 176 16.80 2.83 -3.46
CA GLY A 176 17.35 3.14 -4.78
C GLY A 176 17.26 1.99 -5.79
N ARG A 177 16.60 0.86 -5.49
CA ARG A 177 16.60 -0.36 -6.29
C ARG A 177 15.23 -0.84 -6.74
N LEU A 178 14.30 -1.01 -5.80
CA LEU A 178 12.98 -1.55 -6.10
C LEU A 178 12.02 -0.43 -6.46
N ASP A 179 11.46 -0.50 -7.66
CA ASP A 179 10.43 0.43 -8.09
C ASP A 179 9.23 0.39 -7.14
N ALA A 180 8.76 1.57 -6.74
CA ALA A 180 7.73 1.71 -5.72
C ALA A 180 6.92 2.99 -5.88
N VAL A 181 5.75 3.02 -5.25
CA VAL A 181 5.07 4.25 -4.84
C VAL A 181 5.18 4.36 -3.33
N ARG A 182 5.66 5.50 -2.85
CA ARG A 182 5.68 5.83 -1.42
C ARG A 182 4.53 6.75 -1.09
N TYR A 183 3.70 6.33 -0.16
CA TYR A 183 2.64 7.15 0.43
C TYR A 183 3.16 7.80 1.70
N ARG A 184 3.30 9.11 1.64
CA ARG A 184 3.71 9.95 2.77
C ARG A 184 2.72 11.11 2.89
N ALA A 185 1.77 10.98 3.80
CA ALA A 185 0.81 12.03 4.12
C ALA A 185 1.13 12.63 5.49
N ALA A 186 0.93 13.94 5.65
CA ALA A 186 1.24 14.64 6.90
C ALA A 186 0.49 14.03 8.09
N GLY A 187 1.24 13.65 9.12
CA GLY A 187 0.70 13.02 10.32
C GLY A 187 0.44 11.51 10.19
N PHE A 188 0.65 10.91 9.04
CA PHE A 188 0.50 9.48 8.82
C PHE A 188 1.86 8.79 8.69
N SER A 189 1.89 7.51 9.02
CA SER A 189 3.05 6.65 8.77
C SER A 189 3.28 6.47 7.27
N ASP A 190 4.53 6.41 6.88
CA ASP A 190 4.89 6.07 5.51
C ASP A 190 4.44 4.65 5.17
N MET A 191 4.05 4.44 3.92
CA MET A 191 3.72 3.14 3.37
C MET A 191 4.32 3.00 1.99
N TRP A 192 5.04 1.90 1.76
CA TRP A 192 5.54 1.52 0.45
C TRP A 192 4.56 0.58 -0.24
N ILE A 193 4.26 0.87 -1.51
CA ILE A 193 3.59 -0.09 -2.40
C ILE A 193 4.60 -0.55 -3.43
N LEU A 194 4.91 -1.84 -3.39
CA LEU A 194 5.76 -2.53 -4.34
C LEU A 194 4.90 -3.37 -5.28
N VAL A 195 5.40 -3.68 -6.47
CA VAL A 195 4.67 -4.50 -7.44
C VAL A 195 5.62 -5.51 -8.07
N GLN A 196 5.23 -6.80 -8.03
CA GLN A 196 5.92 -7.86 -8.75
C GLN A 196 5.16 -8.26 -10.02
N THR A 197 5.90 -8.58 -11.06
CA THR A 197 5.32 -9.08 -12.31
C THR A 197 4.77 -10.49 -12.13
N GLY A 198 3.59 -10.74 -12.67
CA GLY A 198 2.98 -12.08 -12.75
C GLY A 198 1.48 -12.02 -12.93
N ALA A 199 0.88 -13.12 -13.33
CA ALA A 199 -0.57 -13.26 -13.30
C ALA A 199 -1.08 -13.13 -11.85
N SER A 200 -2.25 -12.54 -11.67
CA SER A 200 -2.87 -12.36 -10.36
C SER A 200 -4.34 -12.77 -10.37
N GLU A 201 -4.79 -13.39 -9.28
CA GLU A 201 -6.21 -13.52 -8.98
C GLU A 201 -6.72 -12.24 -8.30
N PRO A 202 -8.03 -11.91 -8.37
CA PRO A 202 -8.60 -10.83 -7.56
C PRO A 202 -8.27 -11.00 -6.08
N SER A 203 -8.02 -9.91 -5.35
CA SER A 203 -7.69 -10.01 -3.93
C SER A 203 -8.90 -10.36 -3.05
N GLU A 204 -10.12 -10.04 -3.49
CA GLU A 204 -11.35 -10.36 -2.75
C GLU A 204 -11.48 -11.86 -2.48
N GLY A 205 -11.68 -12.22 -1.23
CA GLY A 205 -11.79 -13.62 -0.78
C GLY A 205 -10.45 -14.31 -0.53
N HIS A 206 -9.32 -13.63 -0.69
CA HIS A 206 -8.01 -14.11 -0.27
C HIS A 206 -7.66 -13.64 1.14
N ALA A 207 -6.65 -14.23 1.76
CA ALA A 207 -6.21 -13.91 3.12
C ALA A 207 -5.88 -12.41 3.29
N ILE A 208 -5.39 -11.72 2.25
CA ILE A 208 -5.40 -10.26 2.16
C ILE A 208 -6.52 -9.88 1.20
N ASP A 209 -7.67 -9.49 1.76
CA ASP A 209 -8.88 -9.21 0.98
C ASP A 209 -8.81 -7.87 0.27
N HIS A 210 -8.44 -6.83 1.00
CA HIS A 210 -8.31 -5.49 0.45
C HIS A 210 -7.36 -4.60 1.24
N ILE A 211 -6.98 -3.51 0.58
CA ILE A 211 -6.20 -2.41 1.13
C ILE A 211 -7.00 -1.13 1.04
N GLY A 212 -6.72 -0.14 1.91
CA GLY A 212 -7.54 1.05 1.97
C GLY A 212 -6.79 2.35 2.10
N TRP A 213 -7.38 3.39 1.51
CA TRP A 213 -6.95 4.77 1.66
C TRP A 213 -8.01 5.59 2.37
N ARG A 214 -7.55 6.54 3.20
CA ARG A 214 -8.45 7.52 3.83
C ARG A 214 -8.85 8.57 2.79
N SER A 215 -10.15 8.88 2.72
CA SER A 215 -10.65 9.95 1.87
C SER A 215 -10.08 11.31 2.31
N THR A 216 -9.85 12.19 1.34
CA THR A 216 -9.32 13.54 1.58
C THR A 216 -10.41 14.60 1.76
N GLY A 217 -11.67 14.18 1.79
CA GLY A 217 -12.86 15.00 1.96
C GLY A 217 -14.09 14.14 2.22
N PRO A 218 -15.30 14.71 2.13
CA PRO A 218 -16.56 13.97 2.28
C PRO A 218 -16.62 12.76 1.36
N GLN A 219 -17.10 11.64 1.87
CA GLN A 219 -17.06 10.34 1.15
C GLN A 219 -17.75 10.40 -0.22
N ASN A 220 -18.94 11.02 -0.29
CA ASN A 220 -19.70 11.12 -1.55
C ASN A 220 -18.96 11.94 -2.62
N ASP A 221 -18.33 13.04 -2.23
CA ASP A 221 -17.57 13.91 -3.16
C ASP A 221 -16.31 13.17 -3.64
N THR A 222 -15.64 12.48 -2.71
CA THR A 222 -14.46 11.68 -2.98
C THR A 222 -14.76 10.57 -4.00
N ILE A 223 -15.85 9.83 -3.80
CA ILE A 223 -16.27 8.75 -4.71
C ILE A 223 -16.73 9.31 -6.06
N SER A 224 -17.46 10.42 -6.08
CA SER A 224 -17.83 11.11 -7.31
C SER A 224 -16.60 11.54 -8.12
N GLY A 225 -15.58 12.07 -7.45
CA GLY A 225 -14.29 12.43 -8.05
C GLY A 225 -13.53 11.23 -8.62
N LEU A 226 -13.57 10.08 -7.96
CA LEU A 226 -12.96 8.84 -8.47
C LEU A 226 -13.73 8.31 -9.69
N LYS A 227 -15.07 8.32 -9.68
CA LYS A 227 -15.90 7.98 -10.85
C LYS A 227 -15.57 8.86 -12.05
N ALA A 228 -15.44 10.18 -11.84
CA ALA A 228 -15.06 11.12 -12.90
C ALA A 228 -13.66 10.83 -13.48
N LYS A 229 -12.78 10.21 -12.70
CA LYS A 229 -11.47 9.72 -13.16
C LYS A 229 -11.51 8.31 -13.75
N GLY A 230 -12.71 7.75 -14.02
CA GLY A 230 -12.89 6.43 -14.63
C GLY A 230 -12.67 5.25 -13.68
N VAL A 231 -12.76 5.44 -12.36
CA VAL A 231 -12.68 4.34 -11.38
C VAL A 231 -14.04 3.66 -11.26
N THR A 232 -14.08 2.34 -11.38
CA THR A 232 -15.29 1.55 -11.14
C THR A 232 -15.54 1.42 -9.65
N VAL A 233 -16.69 1.91 -9.18
CA VAL A 233 -17.17 1.75 -7.81
C VAL A 233 -17.93 0.43 -7.72
N THR A 234 -17.48 -0.48 -6.86
CA THR A 234 -18.09 -1.80 -6.64
C THR A 234 -19.04 -1.81 -5.44
N SER A 235 -18.91 -0.84 -4.53
CA SER A 235 -19.87 -0.57 -3.46
C SER A 235 -19.96 0.92 -3.20
N GLU A 236 -21.15 1.48 -3.32
CA GLU A 236 -21.42 2.90 -3.05
C GLU A 236 -21.15 3.27 -1.57
N PRO A 237 -21.01 4.58 -1.27
CA PRO A 237 -20.81 5.05 0.09
C PRO A 237 -21.90 4.55 1.04
N ARG A 238 -21.47 4.00 2.16
CA ARG A 238 -22.36 3.53 3.23
C ARG A 238 -21.78 3.79 4.61
N PRO A 239 -22.61 4.11 5.61
CA PRO A 239 -22.15 4.32 6.96
C PRO A 239 -21.88 2.97 7.67
N LEU A 240 -20.91 3.00 8.59
CA LEU A 240 -20.62 1.93 9.53
C LEU A 240 -20.42 2.54 10.91
N PRO A 241 -21.38 2.41 11.84
CA PRO A 241 -21.19 2.77 13.23
C PRO A 241 -20.10 1.90 13.86
N LEU A 242 -19.09 2.51 14.46
CA LEU A 242 -18.08 1.75 15.23
C LEU A 242 -18.63 1.48 16.64
N PRO A 243 -18.37 0.29 17.23
CA PRO A 243 -18.94 -0.08 18.53
C PRO A 243 -18.64 0.93 19.66
N ASN A 244 -17.42 1.48 19.69
CA ASN A 244 -16.94 2.43 20.70
C ASN A 244 -16.37 3.69 20.06
N GLY A 245 -16.89 4.11 18.91
CA GLY A 245 -16.33 5.22 18.14
C GLY A 245 -17.36 5.93 17.26
N PRO A 246 -16.91 6.82 16.38
CA PRO A 246 -17.80 7.52 15.47
C PRO A 246 -18.34 6.59 14.38
N THR A 247 -19.37 7.05 13.66
CA THR A 247 -19.76 6.45 12.40
C THR A 247 -18.73 6.82 11.33
N ILE A 248 -18.17 5.83 10.66
CA ILE A 248 -17.32 6.00 9.48
C ILE A 248 -18.15 5.77 8.21
N ASN A 249 -17.69 6.31 7.08
CA ASN A 249 -18.27 6.03 5.77
C ASN A 249 -17.24 5.30 4.93
N PHE A 250 -17.66 4.30 4.18
CA PHE A 250 -16.75 3.54 3.33
C PHE A 250 -17.37 3.13 2.01
N SER A 251 -16.54 2.86 1.04
CA SER A 251 -16.90 2.42 -0.32
C SER A 251 -15.84 1.47 -0.83
N TYR A 252 -16.22 0.59 -1.75
CA TYR A 252 -15.23 -0.22 -2.46
C TYR A 252 -15.12 0.21 -3.92
N VAL A 253 -13.89 0.15 -4.43
CA VAL A 253 -13.58 0.41 -5.82
C VAL A 253 -12.73 -0.73 -6.38
N ALA A 254 -12.88 -0.97 -7.70
CA ALA A 254 -12.00 -1.88 -8.42
C ALA A 254 -10.64 -1.21 -8.62
N GLY A 255 -9.61 -1.81 -8.06
CA GLY A 255 -8.21 -1.43 -8.26
C GLY A 255 -7.57 -2.14 -9.45
N PRO A 256 -6.29 -1.86 -9.71
CA PRO A 256 -5.56 -2.47 -10.80
C PRO A 256 -5.28 -3.95 -10.53
N ALA A 257 -5.16 -4.75 -11.59
CA ALA A 257 -4.82 -6.17 -11.54
C ALA A 257 -5.77 -7.04 -10.68
N GLY A 258 -7.00 -6.57 -10.40
CA GLY A 258 -7.97 -7.27 -9.55
C GLY A 258 -7.86 -6.94 -8.06
N ALA A 259 -7.09 -5.94 -7.67
CA ALA A 259 -7.06 -5.49 -6.27
C ALA A 259 -8.40 -4.87 -5.87
N ARG A 260 -8.95 -5.30 -4.74
CA ARG A 260 -10.07 -4.63 -4.09
C ARG A 260 -9.54 -3.51 -3.22
N ILE A 261 -10.10 -2.32 -3.36
CA ILE A 261 -9.64 -1.14 -2.62
C ILE A 261 -10.82 -0.53 -1.85
N GLU A 262 -10.60 -0.25 -0.57
CA GLU A 262 -11.54 0.49 0.26
C GLU A 262 -11.15 1.97 0.32
N ILE A 263 -12.13 2.83 0.17
CA ILE A 263 -12.01 4.27 0.46
C ILE A 263 -12.83 4.53 1.71
N VAL A 264 -12.18 5.07 2.75
CA VAL A 264 -12.82 5.26 4.05
C VAL A 264 -12.71 6.70 4.53
N GLU A 265 -13.84 7.28 4.91
CA GLU A 265 -13.91 8.55 5.65
C GLU A 265 -14.02 8.24 7.14
N ARG A 266 -13.15 8.88 7.94
CA ARG A 266 -13.13 8.71 9.40
C ARG A 266 -13.30 10.07 10.09
N PRO A 267 -14.53 10.57 10.20
CA PRO A 267 -14.79 11.87 10.81
C PRO A 267 -14.31 11.90 12.26
N GLY A 268 -13.57 12.95 12.63
CA GLY A 268 -13.12 13.18 14.01
C GLY A 268 -11.98 12.30 14.49
N LEU A 269 -11.55 11.28 13.73
CA LEU A 269 -10.39 10.46 14.10
C LEU A 269 -9.10 11.03 13.52
N LYS A 270 -8.10 11.20 14.37
CA LYS A 270 -6.75 11.61 13.97
C LYS A 270 -5.95 10.42 13.40
N PRO A 271 -4.80 10.69 12.75
CA PRO A 271 -3.85 9.63 12.41
C PRO A 271 -3.43 8.85 13.67
N GLY A 272 -3.52 7.52 13.62
CA GLY A 272 -3.15 6.68 14.76
C GLY A 272 -4.24 6.50 15.85
N GLU A 273 -5.42 7.06 15.60
CA GLU A 273 -6.63 6.84 16.41
C GLU A 273 -7.63 5.97 15.66
#